data_dc1baf23b1fc4c0e026dfad77667d35a
#
_entry.id   dc1baf23b1fc4c0e026dfad77667d35a
#
_cell.length_a   1.000
_cell.length_b   1.000
_cell.length_c   1.000
_cell.angle_alpha   90.00
_cell.angle_beta   90.00
_cell.angle_gamma   90.00
#
_symmetry.space_group_name_H-M   'P 1'
#
loop_
_entity.id
_entity.type
_entity.pdbx_description
1 polymer ?
#
loop_
_entity_poly.entity_id
_entity_poly.type
_entity_poly.pdbx_seq_one_letter_code
_entity_poly.pdbx_strand_id
1 'polypeptide(L)'
;MRTVIQPLWVEDLVTVLLWSLDNEATIDHTYQIGGSEYFTVRQTVEIIMQVTQRPHWLFELPLVVLRALIVLFESFIPYYPASSFWLDYISINRTCPVDNLPRNFGLMPARFTYRLDYLKRKPLAGAFWNSVSTRTSETTKKVLEAIRTFRN
;
A
#
# COMPACT_ATOMS: atom_id res chain seq x y z
N MET A 1 17.34 -1.60 4.34
CA MET A 1 16.72 -0.26 4.22
C MET A 1 16.33 0.28 5.58
N ARG A 2 16.85 1.47 5.95
CA ARG A 2 16.54 2.12 7.26
C ARG A 2 15.42 3.15 7.15
N THR A 3 14.70 3.17 6.04
CA THR A 3 13.59 4.11 5.83
C THR A 3 12.48 3.87 6.83
N VAL A 4 12.03 4.94 7.47
CA VAL A 4 10.98 4.92 8.48
C VAL A 4 9.66 5.33 7.85
N ILE A 5 8.62 4.54 8.11
CA ILE A 5 7.24 4.78 7.70
C ILE A 5 6.34 4.82 8.94
N GLN A 6 5.21 5.46 8.80
CA GLN A 6 4.20 5.60 9.86
C GLN A 6 2.85 5.12 9.32
N PRO A 7 2.55 3.80 9.41
CA PRO A 7 1.32 3.24 8.87
C PRO A 7 0.09 3.83 9.59
N LEU A 8 -0.88 4.27 8.81
CA LEU A 8 -2.17 4.73 9.31
C LEU A 8 -3.25 3.72 8.91
N TRP A 9 -4.16 3.41 9.82
CA TRP A 9 -5.30 2.55 9.53
C TRP A 9 -6.32 3.28 8.65
N VAL A 10 -6.85 2.59 7.64
CA VAL A 10 -7.73 3.20 6.64
C VAL A 10 -9.02 3.77 7.23
N GLU A 11 -9.59 3.13 8.26
CA GLU A 11 -10.81 3.61 8.90
C GLU A 11 -10.55 4.90 9.70
N ASP A 12 -9.37 5.05 10.31
CA ASP A 12 -8.97 6.29 10.99
C ASP A 12 -8.83 7.42 9.96
N LEU A 13 -8.24 7.13 8.79
CA LEU A 13 -8.16 8.09 7.69
C LEU A 13 -9.55 8.52 7.20
N VAL A 14 -10.45 7.56 6.98
CA VAL A 14 -11.83 7.85 6.56
C VAL A 14 -12.56 8.72 7.60
N THR A 15 -12.39 8.42 8.89
CA THR A 15 -12.98 9.22 9.97
C THR A 15 -12.48 10.66 9.93
N VAL A 16 -11.17 10.87 9.76
CA VAL A 16 -10.60 12.21 9.64
C VAL A 16 -11.13 12.95 8.42
N LEU A 17 -11.23 12.27 7.27
CA LEU A 17 -11.78 12.88 6.05
C LEU A 17 -13.24 13.30 6.25
N LEU A 18 -14.08 12.46 6.86
CA LEU A 18 -15.47 12.80 7.14
C LEU A 18 -15.58 14.00 8.09
N TRP A 19 -14.82 14.01 9.17
CA TRP A 19 -14.81 15.15 10.12
C TRP A 19 -14.29 16.44 9.46
N SER A 20 -13.37 16.34 8.52
CA SER A 20 -12.88 17.51 7.78
C SER A 20 -13.94 18.12 6.87
N LEU A 21 -14.87 17.33 6.35
CA LEU A 21 -15.97 17.82 5.51
C LEU A 21 -17.01 18.61 6.33
N ASP A 22 -17.23 18.22 7.59
CA ASP A 22 -18.23 18.84 8.45
C ASP A 22 -17.66 20.01 9.30
N ASN A 23 -16.35 20.28 9.23
CA ASN A 23 -15.68 21.28 10.06
C ASN A 23 -15.11 22.42 9.22
N GLU A 24 -15.74 23.58 9.28
CA GLU A 24 -15.28 24.78 8.57
C GLU A 24 -13.86 25.23 8.96
N ALA A 25 -13.39 24.91 10.17
CA ALA A 25 -12.05 25.25 10.62
C ALA A 25 -10.94 24.47 9.86
N THR A 26 -11.30 23.48 9.07
CA THR A 26 -10.34 22.72 8.25
C THR A 26 -10.16 23.28 6.84
N ILE A 27 -11.00 24.22 6.43
CA ILE A 27 -10.99 24.82 5.09
C ILE A 27 -9.66 25.56 4.88
N ASP A 28 -9.05 25.34 3.73
CA ASP A 28 -7.76 25.93 3.33
C ASP A 28 -6.56 25.60 4.25
N HIS A 29 -6.69 24.54 5.06
CA HIS A 29 -5.62 24.07 5.91
C HIS A 29 -5.04 22.75 5.41
N THR A 30 -3.72 22.57 5.62
CA THR A 30 -3.02 21.32 5.31
C THR A 30 -2.63 20.61 6.59
N TYR A 31 -3.04 19.36 6.74
CA TYR A 31 -2.76 18.52 7.89
C TYR A 31 -1.87 17.34 7.52
N GLN A 32 -0.80 17.14 8.30
CA GLN A 32 0.00 15.93 8.22
C GLN A 32 -0.57 14.90 9.16
N ILE A 33 -0.99 13.76 8.65
CA ILE A 33 -1.59 12.68 9.42
C ILE A 33 -0.78 11.40 9.28
N GLY A 34 -0.67 10.66 10.39
CA GLY A 34 0.06 9.40 10.46
C GLY A 34 -0.46 8.52 11.57
N GLY A 35 -0.05 7.26 11.60
CA GLY A 35 -0.44 6.32 12.65
C GLY A 35 0.22 6.59 13.98
N SER A 36 -0.06 5.75 14.97
CA SER A 36 0.47 5.85 16.33
C SER A 36 1.91 5.38 16.50
N GLU A 37 2.49 4.73 15.51
CA GLU A 37 3.77 4.02 15.63
C GLU A 37 4.65 4.21 14.40
N TYR A 38 5.97 4.25 14.63
CA TYR A 38 6.97 4.31 13.58
C TYR A 38 7.60 2.94 13.37
N PHE A 39 7.71 2.51 12.11
CA PHE A 39 8.37 1.27 11.74
C PHE A 39 9.35 1.50 10.59
N THR A 40 10.44 0.76 10.58
CA THR A 40 11.21 0.61 9.36
C THR A 40 10.47 -0.28 8.37
N VAL A 41 10.73 -0.12 7.07
CA VAL A 41 10.18 -1.02 6.04
C VAL A 41 10.45 -2.49 6.38
N ARG A 42 11.65 -2.79 6.88
CA ARG A 42 12.02 -4.14 7.33
C ARG A 42 11.12 -4.64 8.45
N GLN A 43 10.97 -3.86 9.52
CA GLN A 43 10.10 -4.23 10.66
C GLN A 43 8.66 -4.47 10.22
N THR A 44 8.14 -3.62 9.32
CA THR A 44 6.79 -3.80 8.76
C THR A 44 6.65 -5.14 8.04
N VAL A 45 7.63 -5.52 7.20
CA VAL A 45 7.62 -6.80 6.51
C VAL A 45 7.75 -7.97 7.51
N GLU A 46 8.61 -7.86 8.51
CA GLU A 46 8.77 -8.89 9.57
C GLU A 46 7.46 -9.10 10.35
N ILE A 47 6.77 -8.01 10.73
CA ILE A 47 5.46 -8.08 11.41
C ILE A 47 4.43 -8.78 10.51
N ILE A 48 4.36 -8.42 9.22
CA ILE A 48 3.43 -9.05 8.26
C ILE A 48 3.74 -10.54 8.11
N MET A 49 5.01 -10.93 8.03
CA MET A 49 5.42 -12.34 7.95
C MET A 49 5.03 -13.13 9.20
N GLN A 50 5.20 -12.54 10.39
CA GLN A 50 4.77 -13.14 11.65
C GLN A 50 3.26 -13.34 11.70
N VAL A 51 2.49 -12.31 11.34
CA VAL A 51 1.02 -12.35 11.36
C VAL A 51 0.47 -13.36 10.35
N THR A 52 1.06 -13.43 9.16
CA THR A 52 0.65 -14.36 8.10
C THR A 52 1.18 -15.77 8.30
N GLN A 53 2.05 -16.00 9.30
CA GLN A 53 2.72 -17.28 9.57
C GLN A 53 3.48 -17.83 8.35
N ARG A 54 4.04 -16.94 7.52
CA ARG A 54 4.81 -17.28 6.31
C ARG A 54 6.22 -16.75 6.45
N PRO A 55 7.13 -17.50 7.07
CA PRO A 55 8.53 -17.08 7.16
C PRO A 55 9.17 -17.10 5.77
N HIS A 56 9.77 -16.00 5.39
CA HIS A 56 10.57 -15.87 4.18
C HIS A 56 11.94 -15.30 4.53
N TRP A 57 12.91 -15.61 3.71
CA TRP A 57 14.25 -15.04 3.86
C TRP A 57 14.21 -13.60 3.36
N LEU A 58 14.63 -12.66 4.19
CA LEU A 58 14.77 -11.26 3.83
C LEU A 58 16.23 -10.98 3.46
N PHE A 59 16.44 -10.71 2.19
CA PHE A 59 17.75 -10.27 1.69
C PHE A 59 17.76 -8.74 1.60
N GLU A 60 18.78 -8.13 2.20
CA GLU A 60 19.02 -6.71 2.05
C GLU A 60 19.90 -6.48 0.82
N LEU A 61 19.29 -6.00 -0.25
CA LEU A 61 20.03 -5.55 -1.43
C LEU A 61 20.32 -4.04 -1.32
N PRO A 62 21.53 -3.60 -1.71
CA PRO A 62 21.80 -2.18 -1.88
C PRO A 62 20.80 -1.53 -2.84
N LEU A 63 20.35 -0.32 -2.51
CA LEU A 63 19.32 0.38 -3.31
C LEU A 63 19.71 0.53 -4.78
N VAL A 64 20.98 0.75 -5.05
CA VAL A 64 21.53 0.89 -6.41
C VAL A 64 21.36 -0.39 -7.22
N VAL A 65 21.66 -1.55 -6.62
CA VAL A 65 21.50 -2.86 -7.27
C VAL A 65 20.04 -3.16 -7.52
N LEU A 66 19.17 -2.89 -6.52
CA LEU A 66 17.73 -3.10 -6.66
C LEU A 66 17.13 -2.22 -7.76
N ARG A 67 17.58 -0.96 -7.86
CA ARG A 67 17.16 -0.03 -8.92
C ARG A 67 17.58 -0.52 -10.30
N ALA A 68 18.82 -0.96 -10.46
CA ALA A 68 19.32 -1.49 -11.72
C ALA A 68 18.53 -2.73 -12.16
N LEU A 69 18.21 -3.65 -11.24
CA LEU A 69 17.39 -4.82 -11.51
C LEU A 69 15.96 -4.43 -11.93
N ILE A 70 15.33 -3.49 -11.23
CA ILE A 70 13.97 -3.04 -11.59
C ILE A 70 13.95 -2.43 -12.98
N VAL A 71 14.87 -1.52 -13.31
CA VAL A 71 14.96 -0.91 -14.64
C VAL A 71 15.20 -1.97 -15.73
N LEU A 72 16.05 -2.95 -15.45
CA LEU A 72 16.28 -4.07 -16.36
C LEU A 72 14.99 -4.86 -16.61
N PHE A 73 14.27 -5.23 -15.54
CA PHE A 73 13.02 -5.99 -15.67
C PHE A 73 11.89 -5.17 -16.32
N GLU A 74 11.78 -3.87 -16.04
CA GLU A 74 10.83 -2.98 -16.73
C GLU A 74 11.05 -2.96 -18.25
N SER A 75 12.31 -3.08 -18.70
CA SER A 75 12.63 -3.08 -20.13
C SER A 75 12.22 -4.36 -20.85
N PHE A 76 12.14 -5.48 -20.14
CA PHE A 76 11.84 -6.79 -20.73
C PHE A 76 10.41 -7.28 -20.50
N ILE A 77 9.76 -6.83 -19.42
CA ILE A 77 8.44 -7.33 -19.02
C ILE A 77 7.42 -6.18 -19.05
N PRO A 78 6.56 -6.13 -20.10
CA PRO A 78 5.46 -5.16 -20.09
C PRO A 78 4.52 -5.44 -18.90
N TYR A 79 4.12 -4.38 -18.19
CA TYR A 79 3.30 -4.43 -16.98
C TYR A 79 4.00 -5.01 -15.72
N TYR A 80 5.31 -4.83 -15.61
CA TYR A 80 6.03 -5.20 -14.39
C TYR A 80 5.49 -4.41 -13.18
N PRO A 81 5.07 -5.09 -12.08
CA PRO A 81 4.37 -4.45 -10.97
C PRO A 81 5.26 -3.57 -10.06
N ALA A 82 6.58 -3.74 -10.15
CA ALA A 82 7.53 -2.97 -9.35
C ALA A 82 8.23 -1.93 -10.24
N SER A 83 7.72 -0.71 -10.25
CA SER A 83 8.38 0.38 -10.98
C SER A 83 9.44 1.08 -10.13
N SER A 84 10.41 1.73 -10.80
CA SER A 84 11.42 2.57 -10.17
C SER A 84 10.80 3.68 -9.30
N PHE A 85 9.62 4.16 -9.65
CA PHE A 85 8.83 5.11 -8.86
C PHE A 85 8.52 4.57 -7.45
N TRP A 86 8.10 3.31 -7.32
CA TRP A 86 7.82 2.70 -6.02
C TRP A 86 9.05 2.58 -5.15
N LEU A 87 10.20 2.33 -5.76
CA LEU A 87 11.47 2.25 -5.05
C LEU A 87 11.87 3.61 -4.46
N ASP A 88 11.76 4.67 -5.28
CA ASP A 88 12.00 6.05 -4.84
C ASP A 88 10.99 6.46 -3.76
N TYR A 89 9.72 6.08 -3.93
CA TYR A 89 8.66 6.33 -2.96
C TYR A 89 8.95 5.70 -1.59
N ILE A 90 9.42 4.45 -1.56
CA ILE A 90 9.73 3.72 -0.31
C ILE A 90 11.07 4.17 0.30
N SER A 91 11.95 4.82 -0.46
CA SER A 91 13.27 5.23 0.01
C SER A 91 13.26 6.49 0.88
N ILE A 92 12.18 7.27 0.87
CA ILE A 92 12.02 8.52 1.61
C ILE A 92 11.29 8.28 2.93
N ASN A 93 11.82 8.83 4.03
CA ASN A 93 11.14 8.81 5.32
C ASN A 93 9.81 9.58 5.22
N ARG A 94 8.72 8.95 5.67
CA ARG A 94 7.39 9.53 5.67
C ARG A 94 6.80 9.42 7.05
N THR A 95 7.08 10.44 7.85
CA THR A 95 6.68 10.51 9.25
C THR A 95 6.22 11.91 9.60
N CYS A 96 5.26 12.01 10.50
CA CYS A 96 4.81 13.25 11.10
C CYS A 96 4.76 13.06 12.64
N PRO A 97 4.64 14.12 13.43
CA PRO A 97 4.45 13.99 14.87
C PRO A 97 3.23 13.12 15.21
N VAL A 98 3.38 12.19 16.14
CA VAL A 98 2.33 11.23 16.55
C VAL A 98 1.11 11.95 17.13
N ASP A 99 1.31 13.09 17.71
CA ASP A 99 0.28 13.92 18.33
C ASP A 99 -0.54 14.76 17.34
N ASN A 100 -0.17 14.79 16.07
CA ASN A 100 -0.89 15.59 15.06
C ASN A 100 -2.35 15.16 14.94
N LEU A 101 -2.62 13.87 14.90
CA LEU A 101 -3.98 13.36 14.77
C LEU A 101 -4.84 13.64 16.03
N PRO A 102 -4.38 13.31 17.25
CA PRO A 102 -5.10 13.66 18.46
C PRO A 102 -5.30 15.16 18.65
N ARG A 103 -4.29 15.96 18.32
CA ARG A 103 -4.33 17.42 18.52
C ARG A 103 -5.33 18.11 17.58
N ASN A 104 -5.35 17.73 16.30
CA ASN A 104 -6.17 18.42 15.29
C ASN A 104 -7.57 17.84 15.17
N PHE A 105 -7.74 16.53 15.42
CA PHE A 105 -9.00 15.82 15.20
C PHE A 105 -9.53 15.09 16.44
N GLY A 106 -8.82 15.13 17.58
CA GLY A 106 -9.23 14.42 18.80
C GLY A 106 -9.25 12.88 18.63
N LEU A 107 -8.71 12.34 17.54
CA LEU A 107 -8.71 10.91 17.22
C LEU A 107 -7.39 10.25 17.60
N MET A 108 -7.47 9.19 18.41
CA MET A 108 -6.31 8.34 18.71
C MET A 108 -6.19 7.27 17.63
N PRO A 109 -5.13 7.29 16.80
CA PRO A 109 -4.97 6.32 15.71
C PRO A 109 -4.76 4.91 16.26
N ALA A 110 -5.36 3.94 15.59
CA ALA A 110 -5.22 2.53 15.94
C ALA A 110 -3.77 2.05 15.75
N ARG A 111 -3.33 1.16 16.63
CA ARG A 111 -2.00 0.55 16.50
C ARG A 111 -1.97 -0.40 15.31
N PHE A 112 -0.92 -0.30 14.52
CA PHE A 112 -0.72 -1.10 13.33
C PHE A 112 -0.80 -2.61 13.60
N THR A 113 -0.15 -3.07 14.65
CA THR A 113 -0.08 -4.49 15.01
C THR A 113 -1.42 -5.14 15.30
N TYR A 114 -2.39 -4.39 15.83
CA TYR A 114 -3.70 -4.94 16.20
C TYR A 114 -4.69 -5.03 15.04
N ARG A 115 -4.42 -4.36 13.93
CA ARG A 115 -5.32 -4.30 12.78
C ARG A 115 -4.93 -5.26 11.65
N LEU A 116 -3.92 -6.10 11.85
CA LEU A 116 -3.44 -7.04 10.82
C LEU A 116 -4.17 -8.39 10.81
N ASP A 117 -5.17 -8.60 11.67
CA ASP A 117 -5.88 -9.88 11.78
C ASP A 117 -6.58 -10.32 10.48
N TYR A 118 -6.96 -9.35 9.64
CA TYR A 118 -7.56 -9.66 8.33
C TYR A 118 -6.59 -10.37 7.38
N LEU A 119 -5.28 -10.27 7.59
CA LEU A 119 -4.25 -10.95 6.80
C LEU A 119 -4.17 -12.45 7.11
N LYS A 120 -4.58 -12.86 8.33
CA LYS A 120 -4.58 -14.27 8.74
C LYS A 120 -5.57 -15.12 7.94
N ARG A 121 -6.62 -14.53 7.38
CA ARG A 121 -7.77 -15.22 6.79
C ARG A 121 -7.72 -15.43 5.28
N LYS A 122 -6.80 -14.79 4.53
CA LYS A 122 -6.78 -14.90 3.06
C LYS A 122 -5.46 -15.48 2.58
N PRO A 123 -5.48 -16.58 1.79
CA PRO A 123 -4.32 -17.01 1.03
C PRO A 123 -4.03 -15.91 -0.04
N LEU A 124 -3.06 -15.05 0.25
CA LEU A 124 -2.68 -13.91 -0.62
C LEU A 124 -2.40 -14.33 -2.08
N ALA A 125 -1.88 -15.55 -2.28
CA ALA A 125 -1.63 -16.10 -3.61
C ALA A 125 -2.92 -16.32 -4.42
N GLY A 126 -4.00 -16.80 -3.79
CA GLY A 126 -5.28 -17.02 -4.46
C GLY A 126 -5.99 -15.72 -4.84
N ALA A 127 -5.91 -14.70 -4.00
CA ALA A 127 -6.54 -13.40 -4.27
C ALA A 127 -5.85 -12.66 -5.44
N PHE A 128 -4.52 -12.73 -5.54
CA PHE A 128 -3.77 -12.13 -6.64
C PHE A 128 -4.07 -12.82 -7.98
N TRP A 129 -4.00 -14.15 -8.02
CA TRP A 129 -4.32 -14.92 -9.23
C TRP A 129 -5.78 -14.76 -9.66
N ASN A 130 -6.72 -14.73 -8.71
CA ASN A 130 -8.14 -14.49 -9.02
C ASN A 130 -8.38 -13.09 -9.59
N SER A 131 -7.72 -12.05 -9.06
CA SER A 131 -7.88 -10.69 -9.59
C SER A 131 -7.26 -10.52 -10.99
N VAL A 132 -6.15 -11.20 -11.27
CA VAL A 132 -5.53 -11.21 -12.60
C VAL A 132 -6.39 -11.99 -13.58
N SER A 133 -6.87 -13.19 -13.20
CA SER A 133 -7.66 -14.07 -14.07
C SER A 133 -9.05 -13.47 -14.39
N THR A 134 -9.73 -12.83 -13.45
CA THR A 134 -11.01 -12.17 -13.71
C THR A 134 -10.86 -10.96 -14.62
N ARG A 135 -9.79 -10.16 -14.47
CA ARG A 135 -9.55 -9.01 -15.33
C ARG A 135 -9.27 -9.43 -16.78
N THR A 136 -8.51 -10.50 -16.98
CA THR A 136 -8.20 -11.05 -18.32
C THR A 136 -9.47 -11.61 -18.97
N SER A 137 -10.31 -12.32 -18.21
CA SER A 137 -11.56 -12.90 -18.72
C SER A 137 -12.59 -11.83 -19.14
N GLU A 138 -12.75 -10.75 -18.39
CA GLU A 138 -13.67 -9.66 -18.75
C GLU A 138 -13.20 -8.89 -19.99
N THR A 139 -11.90 -8.62 -20.09
CA THR A 139 -11.34 -7.90 -21.23
C THR A 139 -11.49 -8.76 -22.51
N THR A 140 -11.24 -10.06 -22.43
CA THR A 140 -11.39 -10.98 -23.56
C THR A 140 -12.85 -11.09 -23.99
N LYS A 141 -13.81 -11.13 -23.07
CA LYS A 141 -15.25 -11.13 -23.40
C LYS A 141 -15.67 -9.85 -24.12
N LYS A 142 -15.27 -8.67 -23.61
CA LYS A 142 -15.58 -7.37 -24.23
C LYS A 142 -15.01 -7.24 -25.66
N VAL A 143 -13.79 -7.73 -25.87
CA VAL A 143 -13.16 -7.74 -27.19
C VAL A 143 -13.90 -8.68 -28.15
N LEU A 144 -14.29 -9.87 -27.71
CA LEU A 144 -15.07 -10.82 -28.52
C LEU A 144 -16.47 -10.29 -28.86
N GLU A 145 -17.14 -9.62 -27.94
CA GLU A 145 -18.43 -8.98 -28.21
C GLU A 145 -18.28 -7.83 -29.20
N ALA A 146 -17.27 -6.98 -29.05
CA ALA A 146 -17.00 -5.91 -30.00
C ALA A 146 -16.74 -6.45 -31.43
N ILE A 147 -15.94 -7.50 -31.57
CA ILE A 147 -15.67 -8.15 -32.87
C ILE A 147 -16.96 -8.75 -33.47
N ARG A 148 -17.85 -9.29 -32.62
CA ARG A 148 -19.12 -9.86 -33.10
C ARG A 148 -20.09 -8.79 -33.62
N THR A 149 -20.06 -7.61 -32.99
CA THR A 149 -20.89 -6.45 -33.36
C THR A 149 -20.44 -5.82 -34.70
N PHE A 150 -19.14 -5.88 -35.01
CA PHE A 150 -18.60 -5.38 -36.29
C PHE A 150 -18.82 -6.32 -37.49
N ARG A 151 -19.29 -7.57 -37.26
CA ARG A 151 -19.47 -8.59 -38.32
C ARG A 151 -20.92 -8.75 -38.74
N ASN A 152 -21.87 -8.04 -38.12
CA ASN A 152 -23.26 -7.91 -38.56
C ASN A 152 -23.51 -6.51 -39.14
#